data_88f0fffc1256f6ba050f745e56bb2173
#
_entry.id   88f0fffc1256f6ba050f745e56bb2173
#
_cell.length_a   1.000
_cell.length_b   1.000
_cell.length_c   1.000
_cell.angle_alpha   90.00
_cell.angle_beta   90.00
_cell.angle_gamma   90.00
#
_symmetry.space_group_name_H-M   'P 1'
#
loop_
_entity.id
_entity.type
_entity.pdbx_description
1 polymer ?
#
loop_
_entity_poly.entity_id
_entity_poly.type
_entity_poly.pdbx_seq_one_letter_code
_entity_poly.pdbx_strand_id
1 'polypeptide(L)'
;LGDVYKRQVTHRNVRFRSEAGMSCIPEDRHKHGLVLDFSLEDNLILHNYYQPRFDPNGFIDRAEERKYADGLIERFDIRSGQGAATIVRSMSGGNQQKAIIAREIDKDDALLIAVHPTRGLDIAAIEYIHRQIVQQRDKGKGVLLVSYEMDEVINLADRILVMYEGEIVGELDPKTTTPQELGLYMAGAKRNSDAAGKEESADA
;
A
#
# COMPACT_ATOMS: atom_id res chain seq x y z
N LEU A 1 -3.59 15.37 1.34
CA LEU A 1 -2.51 14.42 1.05
C LEU A 1 -1.54 14.98 0.01
N GLY A 2 -0.55 15.69 0.39
CA GLY A 2 0.40 16.29 -0.54
C GLY A 2 1.65 16.85 0.14
N ASP A 3 1.85 16.52 1.40
CA ASP A 3 2.97 17.08 2.15
C ASP A 3 3.81 15.97 2.77
N VAL A 4 4.90 15.63 2.10
CA VAL A 4 5.99 14.90 2.72
C VAL A 4 6.98 15.95 3.21
N TYR A 5 7.18 16.07 4.53
CA TYR A 5 8.04 17.08 5.16
C TYR A 5 7.69 18.54 4.80
N LYS A 6 6.39 18.90 4.75
CA LYS A 6 5.90 20.23 4.34
C LYS A 6 6.21 20.59 2.88
N ARG A 7 6.52 19.62 2.03
CA ARG A 7 6.77 19.80 0.61
C ARG A 7 5.57 19.31 -0.21
N GLN A 8 4.84 20.25 -0.81
CA GLN A 8 3.68 19.92 -1.64
C GLN A 8 4.09 19.20 -2.93
N VAL A 9 3.45 18.06 -3.23
CA VAL A 9 3.70 17.24 -4.42
C VAL A 9 2.48 17.12 -5.34
N THR A 10 1.43 17.91 -5.10
CA THR A 10 0.12 17.80 -5.78
C THR A 10 0.22 17.91 -7.30
N HIS A 11 1.03 18.84 -7.81
CA HIS A 11 1.20 19.07 -9.26
C HIS A 11 2.46 18.43 -9.85
N ARG A 12 3.09 17.51 -9.09
CA ARG A 12 4.28 16.80 -9.57
C ARG A 12 3.91 15.51 -10.27
N ASN A 13 4.75 15.10 -11.23
CA ASN A 13 4.56 13.82 -11.93
C ASN A 13 4.83 12.62 -11.01
N VAL A 14 4.48 11.41 -11.46
CA VAL A 14 4.62 10.17 -10.70
C VAL A 14 6.07 9.90 -10.31
N ARG A 15 7.01 10.09 -11.24
CA ARG A 15 8.44 9.88 -10.98
C ARG A 15 8.96 10.77 -9.87
N PHE A 16 8.63 12.06 -9.89
CA PHE A 16 9.02 12.98 -8.84
C PHE A 16 8.48 12.55 -7.46
N ARG A 17 7.22 12.09 -7.40
CA ARG A 17 6.63 11.61 -6.13
C ARG A 17 7.36 10.37 -5.62
N SER A 18 7.69 9.43 -6.49
CA SER A 18 8.47 8.25 -6.14
C SER A 18 9.87 8.63 -5.64
N GLU A 19 10.57 9.52 -6.35
CA GLU A 19 11.90 10.01 -5.94
C GLU A 19 11.86 10.87 -4.66
N ALA A 20 10.68 11.43 -4.32
CA ALA A 20 10.44 12.13 -3.07
C ALA A 20 10.15 11.20 -1.87
N GLY A 21 10.23 9.89 -2.04
CA GLY A 21 10.07 8.90 -0.98
C GLY A 21 8.62 8.43 -0.78
N MET A 22 7.84 8.31 -1.85
CA MET A 22 6.46 7.80 -1.81
C MET A 22 6.36 6.47 -2.56
N SER A 23 5.94 5.42 -1.87
CA SER A 23 5.57 4.13 -2.43
C SER A 23 4.06 3.95 -2.44
N CYS A 24 3.54 3.21 -3.42
CA CYS A 24 2.11 2.97 -3.55
C CYS A 24 1.79 1.54 -3.96
N ILE A 25 1.02 0.84 -3.13
CA ILE A 25 0.36 -0.42 -3.47
C ILE A 25 -1.02 -0.07 -4.00
N PRO A 26 -1.30 -0.25 -5.31
CA PRO A 26 -2.55 0.18 -5.92
C PRO A 26 -3.70 -0.78 -5.63
N GLU A 27 -4.93 -0.30 -5.70
CA GLU A 27 -6.15 -1.10 -5.54
C GLU A 27 -6.25 -2.25 -6.55
N ASP A 28 -6.02 -1.95 -7.82
CA ASP A 28 -6.07 -2.94 -8.91
C ASP A 28 -4.66 -3.33 -9.33
N ARG A 29 -4.22 -4.52 -8.86
CA ARG A 29 -2.90 -5.06 -9.16
C ARG A 29 -2.68 -5.35 -10.64
N HIS A 30 -3.74 -5.67 -11.39
CA HIS A 30 -3.64 -6.02 -12.81
C HIS A 30 -3.63 -4.79 -13.72
N LYS A 31 -4.36 -3.75 -13.33
CA LYS A 31 -4.48 -2.52 -14.12
C LYS A 31 -3.37 -1.52 -13.83
N HIS A 32 -2.95 -1.43 -12.56
CA HIS A 32 -2.04 -0.39 -12.09
C HIS A 32 -0.79 -0.91 -11.39
N GLY A 33 -0.79 -2.18 -10.97
CA GLY A 33 0.29 -2.74 -10.19
C GLY A 33 1.35 -3.47 -11.02
N LEU A 34 0.94 -4.21 -12.04
CA LEU A 34 1.79 -5.14 -12.80
C LEU A 34 1.55 -5.02 -14.30
N VAL A 35 2.60 -5.31 -15.07
CA VAL A 35 2.50 -5.60 -16.50
C VAL A 35 2.44 -7.11 -16.65
N LEU A 36 1.25 -7.67 -16.81
CA LEU A 36 0.99 -9.12 -16.69
C LEU A 36 1.79 -9.98 -17.67
N ASP A 37 2.07 -9.47 -18.87
CA ASP A 37 2.79 -10.20 -19.92
C ASP A 37 4.31 -10.05 -19.83
N PHE A 38 4.81 -9.29 -18.85
CA PHE A 38 6.23 -9.15 -18.55
C PHE A 38 6.67 -10.23 -17.56
N SER A 39 7.98 -10.47 -17.50
CA SER A 39 8.59 -11.33 -16.50
C SER A 39 8.46 -10.73 -15.09
N LEU A 40 8.67 -11.55 -14.09
CA LEU A 40 8.72 -11.09 -12.69
C LEU A 40 9.87 -10.10 -12.47
N GLU A 41 11.05 -10.35 -13.06
CA GLU A 41 12.19 -9.45 -12.96
C GLU A 41 11.91 -8.06 -13.58
N ASP A 42 11.31 -8.00 -14.77
CA ASP A 42 10.91 -6.73 -15.40
C ASP A 42 9.89 -5.97 -14.52
N ASN A 43 8.94 -6.67 -13.88
CA ASN A 43 7.97 -6.06 -12.98
C ASN A 43 8.60 -5.57 -11.68
N LEU A 44 9.62 -6.23 -11.17
CA LEU A 44 10.30 -5.83 -9.93
C LEU A 44 11.13 -4.56 -10.08
N ILE A 45 11.66 -4.26 -11.27
CA ILE A 45 12.38 -3.01 -11.55
C ILE A 45 11.52 -1.93 -12.20
N LEU A 46 10.23 -2.15 -12.42
CA LEU A 46 9.34 -1.28 -13.22
C LEU A 46 9.36 0.19 -12.79
N HIS A 47 9.54 0.47 -11.50
CA HIS A 47 9.53 1.83 -10.96
C HIS A 47 10.93 2.44 -10.76
N ASN A 48 12.00 1.67 -10.96
CA ASN A 48 13.38 2.09 -10.74
C ASN A 48 14.35 1.68 -11.87
N TYR A 49 13.83 1.14 -12.99
CA TYR A 49 14.62 0.68 -14.13
C TYR A 49 15.62 1.72 -14.67
N TYR A 50 15.30 3.00 -14.53
CA TYR A 50 16.10 4.13 -15.00
C TYR A 50 17.27 4.50 -14.08
N GLN A 51 17.41 3.83 -12.94
CA GLN A 51 18.52 4.08 -12.03
C GLN A 51 19.83 3.57 -12.66
N PRO A 52 20.96 4.25 -12.41
CA PRO A 52 22.27 3.84 -12.97
C PRO A 52 22.67 2.39 -12.68
N ARG A 53 22.08 1.80 -11.64
CA ARG A 53 22.26 0.39 -11.32
C ARG A 53 21.71 -0.54 -12.41
N PHE A 54 20.55 -0.20 -12.98
CA PHE A 54 19.86 -1.03 -13.98
C PHE A 54 20.09 -0.53 -15.40
N ASP A 55 20.37 0.75 -15.58
CA ASP A 55 20.54 1.41 -16.88
C ASP A 55 21.82 2.27 -16.89
N PRO A 56 23.01 1.65 -16.88
CA PRO A 56 24.27 2.38 -16.85
C PRO A 56 24.59 3.11 -18.16
N ASN A 57 24.07 2.65 -19.30
CA ASN A 57 24.43 3.14 -20.63
C ASN A 57 23.24 3.30 -21.60
N GLY A 58 22.01 3.45 -21.09
CA GLY A 58 20.78 3.54 -21.89
C GLY A 58 20.22 2.17 -22.29
N PHE A 59 20.74 1.07 -21.70
CA PHE A 59 20.27 -0.29 -21.90
C PHE A 59 20.19 -1.00 -20.54
N ILE A 60 19.12 -1.79 -20.35
CA ILE A 60 18.95 -2.55 -19.12
C ILE A 60 20.06 -3.59 -18.96
N ASP A 61 20.76 -3.55 -17.84
CA ASP A 61 21.68 -4.60 -17.41
C ASP A 61 20.89 -5.80 -16.89
N ARG A 62 20.71 -6.78 -17.78
CA ARG A 62 19.92 -7.99 -17.47
C ARG A 62 20.54 -8.87 -16.39
N ALA A 63 21.85 -8.81 -16.18
CA ALA A 63 22.49 -9.56 -15.12
C ALA A 63 22.20 -8.94 -13.72
N GLU A 64 22.29 -7.62 -13.63
CA GLU A 64 21.99 -6.92 -12.39
C GLU A 64 20.48 -6.95 -12.07
N GLU A 65 19.61 -6.82 -13.08
CA GLU A 65 18.16 -7.00 -12.96
C GLU A 65 17.81 -8.37 -12.37
N ARG A 66 18.35 -9.46 -12.95
CA ARG A 66 18.14 -10.83 -12.50
C ARG A 66 18.59 -11.02 -11.05
N LYS A 67 19.80 -10.57 -10.73
CA LYS A 67 20.35 -10.65 -9.38
C LYS A 67 19.52 -9.91 -8.35
N TYR A 68 19.03 -8.73 -8.71
CA TYR A 68 18.13 -7.95 -7.86
C TYR A 68 16.80 -8.64 -7.64
N ALA A 69 16.20 -9.16 -8.72
CA ALA A 69 14.94 -9.88 -8.67
C ALA A 69 15.03 -11.15 -7.81
N ASP A 70 16.10 -11.95 -7.97
CA ASP A 70 16.31 -13.16 -7.17
C ASP A 70 16.42 -12.82 -5.68
N GLY A 71 17.10 -11.73 -5.32
CA GLY A 71 17.16 -11.25 -3.93
C GLY A 71 15.80 -10.84 -3.36
N LEU A 72 14.93 -10.21 -4.15
CA LEU A 72 13.58 -9.87 -3.73
C LEU A 72 12.68 -11.11 -3.62
N ILE A 73 12.79 -12.04 -4.56
CA ILE A 73 12.05 -13.30 -4.57
C ILE A 73 12.31 -14.08 -3.27
N GLU A 74 13.57 -14.21 -2.88
CA GLU A 74 13.97 -14.88 -1.64
C GLU A 74 13.47 -14.12 -0.41
N ARG A 75 13.75 -12.83 -0.31
CA ARG A 75 13.42 -12.01 0.87
C ARG A 75 11.91 -11.89 1.14
N PHE A 76 11.10 -11.86 0.08
CA PHE A 76 9.65 -11.71 0.18
C PHE A 76 8.88 -13.03 -0.02
N ASP A 77 9.56 -14.17 -0.08
CA ASP A 77 8.96 -15.49 -0.29
C ASP A 77 7.97 -15.48 -1.48
N ILE A 78 8.43 -14.98 -2.64
CA ILE A 78 7.62 -14.94 -3.85
C ILE A 78 7.76 -16.30 -4.55
N ARG A 79 6.64 -17.02 -4.69
CA ARG A 79 6.65 -18.31 -5.40
C ARG A 79 6.33 -18.12 -6.86
N SER A 80 7.21 -18.60 -7.71
CA SER A 80 7.14 -18.51 -9.16
C SER A 80 7.66 -19.78 -9.82
N GLY A 81 7.07 -20.18 -10.93
CA GLY A 81 7.38 -21.48 -11.58
C GLY A 81 8.76 -21.54 -12.24
N GLN A 82 9.29 -20.40 -12.68
CA GLN A 82 10.57 -20.27 -13.40
C GLN A 82 11.48 -19.20 -12.77
N GLY A 83 11.36 -18.98 -11.46
CA GLY A 83 12.10 -17.91 -10.78
C GLY A 83 11.77 -16.53 -11.33
N ALA A 84 12.76 -15.68 -11.46
CA ALA A 84 12.61 -14.31 -11.93
C ALA A 84 12.11 -14.19 -13.39
N ALA A 85 12.33 -15.22 -14.23
CA ALA A 85 11.85 -15.26 -15.62
C ALA A 85 10.36 -15.60 -15.76
N THR A 86 9.65 -15.92 -14.67
CA THR A 86 8.23 -16.27 -14.70
C THR A 86 7.39 -15.12 -15.24
N ILE A 87 6.56 -15.39 -16.26
CA ILE A 87 5.57 -14.42 -16.72
C ILE A 87 4.51 -14.22 -15.64
N VAL A 88 4.33 -12.97 -15.20
CA VAL A 88 3.51 -12.62 -14.02
C VAL A 88 2.06 -13.06 -14.15
N ARG A 89 1.50 -13.08 -15.34
CA ARG A 89 0.14 -13.59 -15.62
C ARG A 89 -0.09 -15.03 -15.14
N SER A 90 0.95 -15.87 -15.12
CA SER A 90 0.87 -17.27 -14.70
C SER A 90 0.94 -17.47 -13.19
N MET A 91 1.24 -16.42 -12.43
CA MET A 91 1.38 -16.48 -10.98
C MET A 91 0.02 -16.39 -10.27
N SER A 92 -0.06 -16.96 -9.07
CA SER A 92 -1.25 -16.79 -8.20
C SER A 92 -1.39 -15.33 -7.75
N GLY A 93 -2.63 -14.89 -7.46
CA GLY A 93 -2.91 -13.53 -6.99
C GLY A 93 -2.11 -13.12 -5.76
N GLY A 94 -1.89 -14.04 -4.80
CA GLY A 94 -1.07 -13.80 -3.63
C GLY A 94 0.40 -13.53 -3.98
N ASN A 95 0.99 -14.29 -4.92
CA ASN A 95 2.37 -14.06 -5.33
C ASN A 95 2.51 -12.81 -6.21
N GLN A 96 1.52 -12.48 -7.03
CA GLN A 96 1.45 -11.21 -7.74
C GLN A 96 1.46 -10.03 -6.76
N GLN A 97 0.68 -10.12 -5.70
CA GLN A 97 0.64 -9.07 -4.67
C GLN A 97 1.95 -8.99 -3.87
N LYS A 98 2.57 -10.12 -3.54
CA LYS A 98 3.89 -10.15 -2.93
C LYS A 98 4.95 -9.45 -3.82
N ALA A 99 4.89 -9.61 -5.14
CA ALA A 99 5.79 -8.93 -6.08
C ALA A 99 5.62 -7.40 -6.03
N ILE A 100 4.37 -6.90 -6.00
CA ILE A 100 4.11 -5.46 -5.84
C ILE A 100 4.67 -4.97 -4.50
N ILE A 101 4.37 -5.66 -3.42
CA ILE A 101 4.82 -5.30 -2.07
C ILE A 101 6.35 -5.31 -1.98
N ALA A 102 7.01 -6.33 -2.55
CA ALA A 102 8.47 -6.42 -2.59
C ALA A 102 9.07 -5.20 -3.27
N ARG A 103 8.57 -4.85 -4.47
CA ARG A 103 9.01 -3.68 -5.22
C ARG A 103 8.81 -2.37 -4.48
N GLU A 104 7.64 -2.17 -3.86
CA GLU A 104 7.32 -0.92 -3.19
C GLU A 104 8.04 -0.77 -1.84
N ILE A 105 8.19 -1.85 -1.07
CA ILE A 105 8.87 -1.83 0.22
C ILE A 105 10.39 -1.74 0.09
N ASP A 106 10.98 -2.37 -0.94
CA ASP A 106 12.42 -2.36 -1.15
C ASP A 106 12.99 -0.97 -1.46
N LYS A 107 12.17 -0.06 -1.97
CA LYS A 107 12.54 1.33 -2.21
C LYS A 107 12.90 2.09 -0.92
N ASP A 108 12.51 1.55 0.23
CA ASP A 108 12.75 2.10 1.57
C ASP A 108 12.22 3.54 1.76
N ASP A 109 11.14 3.85 1.08
CA ASP A 109 10.50 5.17 1.05
C ASP A 109 9.93 5.57 2.43
N ALA A 110 9.82 6.88 2.67
CA ALA A 110 9.32 7.43 3.94
C ALA A 110 7.80 7.28 4.12
N LEU A 111 7.05 7.19 3.01
CA LEU A 111 5.59 7.04 3.01
C LEU A 111 5.16 5.87 2.13
N LEU A 112 4.43 4.93 2.72
CA LEU A 112 3.74 3.84 2.03
C LEU A 112 2.24 4.14 1.98
N ILE A 113 1.68 4.21 0.76
CA ILE A 113 0.25 4.27 0.53
C ILE A 113 -0.20 2.87 0.11
N ALA A 114 -1.12 2.25 0.86
CA ALA A 114 -1.66 0.92 0.58
C ALA A 114 -3.17 1.02 0.36
N VAL A 115 -3.61 0.78 -0.88
CA VAL A 115 -5.03 0.87 -1.25
C VAL A 115 -5.56 -0.53 -1.50
N HIS A 116 -6.47 -1.00 -0.64
CA HIS A 116 -7.06 -2.34 -0.68
C HIS A 116 -6.02 -3.47 -0.86
N PRO A 117 -4.93 -3.48 -0.07
CA PRO A 117 -3.77 -4.32 -0.32
C PRO A 117 -4.05 -5.82 -0.25
N THR A 118 -5.13 -6.22 0.41
CA THR A 118 -5.50 -7.62 0.66
C THR A 118 -6.67 -8.12 -0.19
N ARG A 119 -7.23 -7.25 -1.03
CA ARG A 119 -8.44 -7.57 -1.82
C ARG A 119 -8.30 -8.82 -2.67
N GLY A 120 -9.21 -9.80 -2.46
CA GLY A 120 -9.31 -11.02 -3.25
C GLY A 120 -8.15 -12.00 -3.04
N LEU A 121 -7.57 -12.01 -1.84
CA LEU A 121 -6.48 -12.90 -1.46
C LEU A 121 -6.94 -13.94 -0.42
N ASP A 122 -6.17 -15.01 -0.29
CA ASP A 122 -6.35 -15.99 0.77
C ASP A 122 -5.82 -15.49 2.12
N ILE A 123 -6.24 -16.14 3.20
CA ILE A 123 -5.91 -15.74 4.58
C ILE A 123 -4.40 -15.66 4.82
N ALA A 124 -3.61 -16.62 4.30
CA ALA A 124 -2.18 -16.64 4.51
C ALA A 124 -1.48 -15.45 3.82
N ALA A 125 -1.94 -15.07 2.63
CA ALA A 125 -1.46 -13.89 1.93
C ALA A 125 -1.87 -12.60 2.66
N ILE A 126 -3.09 -12.51 3.18
CA ILE A 126 -3.57 -11.38 3.98
C ILE A 126 -2.68 -11.18 5.22
N GLU A 127 -2.46 -12.22 6.01
CA GLU A 127 -1.61 -12.13 7.21
C GLU A 127 -0.17 -11.73 6.88
N TYR A 128 0.36 -12.23 5.77
CA TYR A 128 1.68 -11.85 5.30
C TYR A 128 1.75 -10.35 5.00
N ILE A 129 0.78 -9.82 4.26
CA ILE A 129 0.70 -8.41 3.87
C ILE A 129 0.55 -7.50 5.09
N HIS A 130 -0.33 -7.85 6.02
CA HIS A 130 -0.50 -7.12 7.26
C HIS A 130 0.81 -7.00 8.04
N ARG A 131 1.57 -8.11 8.16
CA ARG A 131 2.90 -8.07 8.78
C ARG A 131 3.87 -7.13 8.06
N GLN A 132 3.89 -7.12 6.73
CA GLN A 132 4.74 -6.21 5.97
C GLN A 132 4.38 -4.74 6.21
N ILE A 133 3.09 -4.40 6.24
CA ILE A 133 2.59 -3.05 6.51
C ILE A 133 2.98 -2.60 7.92
N VAL A 134 2.72 -3.43 8.94
CA VAL A 134 3.09 -3.15 10.34
C VAL A 134 4.60 -2.95 10.48
N GLN A 135 5.42 -3.77 9.83
CA GLN A 135 6.88 -3.60 9.84
C GLN A 135 7.34 -2.26 9.26
N GLN A 136 6.65 -1.69 8.26
CA GLN A 136 6.99 -0.34 7.76
C GLN A 136 6.69 0.73 8.82
N ARG A 137 5.53 0.64 9.49
CA ARG A 137 5.18 1.52 10.61
C ARG A 137 6.22 1.43 11.74
N ASP A 138 6.60 0.20 12.13
CA ASP A 138 7.55 -0.04 13.22
C ASP A 138 8.96 0.48 12.92
N LYS A 139 9.30 0.63 11.63
CA LYS A 139 10.51 1.31 11.16
C LYS A 139 10.40 2.85 11.21
N GLY A 140 9.30 3.41 11.71
CA GLY A 140 9.06 4.85 11.82
C GLY A 140 8.59 5.51 10.52
N LYS A 141 8.13 4.74 9.54
CA LYS A 141 7.60 5.27 8.28
C LYS A 141 6.13 5.66 8.41
N GLY A 142 5.70 6.63 7.62
CA GLY A 142 4.29 6.93 7.44
C GLY A 142 3.60 5.82 6.63
N VAL A 143 2.45 5.34 7.11
CA VAL A 143 1.61 4.41 6.36
C VAL A 143 0.21 4.98 6.23
N LEU A 144 -0.27 5.12 5.00
CA LEU A 144 -1.67 5.44 4.71
C LEU A 144 -2.35 4.19 4.16
N LEU A 145 -3.13 3.52 5.00
CA LEU A 145 -3.97 2.39 4.60
C LEU A 145 -5.36 2.89 4.20
N VAL A 146 -5.81 2.53 3.00
CA VAL A 146 -7.17 2.75 2.52
C VAL A 146 -7.81 1.38 2.33
N SER A 147 -8.87 1.09 3.08
CA SER A 147 -9.56 -0.20 3.01
C SER A 147 -11.05 -0.06 3.34
N TYR A 148 -11.87 -0.94 2.76
CA TYR A 148 -13.28 -1.15 3.14
C TYR A 148 -13.44 -2.27 4.17
N GLU A 149 -12.38 -3.08 4.39
CA GLU A 149 -12.39 -4.18 5.34
C GLU A 149 -12.23 -3.63 6.77
N MET A 150 -13.33 -3.60 7.53
CA MET A 150 -13.34 -3.02 8.88
C MET A 150 -12.33 -3.68 9.81
N ASP A 151 -12.21 -5.01 9.75
CA ASP A 151 -11.25 -5.76 10.58
C ASP A 151 -9.80 -5.39 10.23
N GLU A 152 -9.49 -5.17 8.93
CA GLU A 152 -8.17 -4.73 8.50
C GLU A 152 -7.84 -3.35 9.08
N VAL A 153 -8.78 -2.41 8.96
CA VAL A 153 -8.60 -1.03 9.46
C VAL A 153 -8.45 -1.00 10.97
N ILE A 154 -9.33 -1.67 11.72
CA ILE A 154 -9.31 -1.68 13.19
C ILE A 154 -8.03 -2.34 13.73
N ASN A 155 -7.57 -3.43 13.10
CA ASN A 155 -6.41 -4.17 13.59
C ASN A 155 -5.06 -3.54 13.24
N LEU A 156 -4.98 -2.72 12.18
CA LEU A 156 -3.70 -2.20 11.69
C LEU A 156 -3.49 -0.70 11.96
N ALA A 157 -4.57 0.08 12.10
CA ALA A 157 -4.47 1.52 12.19
C ALA A 157 -4.11 1.98 13.62
N ASP A 158 -3.34 3.07 13.71
CA ASP A 158 -3.15 3.83 14.94
C ASP A 158 -4.21 4.94 15.06
N ARG A 159 -4.81 5.35 13.93
CA ARG A 159 -5.87 6.36 13.82
C ARG A 159 -6.72 6.06 12.59
N ILE A 160 -8.05 6.17 12.74
CA ILE A 160 -9.01 5.90 11.67
C ILE A 160 -9.66 7.21 11.23
N LEU A 161 -9.61 7.51 9.94
CA LEU A 161 -10.38 8.57 9.32
C LEU A 161 -11.45 7.95 8.44
N VAL A 162 -12.73 8.25 8.71
CA VAL A 162 -13.84 7.73 7.89
C VAL A 162 -14.27 8.78 6.90
N MET A 163 -14.30 8.38 5.62
CA MET A 163 -14.77 9.24 4.52
C MET A 163 -16.17 8.80 4.07
N TYR A 164 -17.06 9.76 3.86
CA TYR A 164 -18.37 9.56 3.27
C TYR A 164 -18.70 10.75 2.36
N GLU A 165 -19.15 10.49 1.13
CA GLU A 165 -19.50 11.51 0.11
C GLU A 165 -18.43 12.60 -0.09
N GLY A 166 -17.14 12.23 -0.01
CA GLY A 166 -16.02 13.15 -0.23
C GLY A 166 -15.60 13.97 0.99
N GLU A 167 -16.24 13.78 2.15
CA GLU A 167 -15.93 14.45 3.41
C GLU A 167 -15.38 13.46 4.44
N ILE A 168 -14.52 13.93 5.35
CA ILE A 168 -14.14 13.18 6.55
C ILE A 168 -15.23 13.37 7.59
N VAL A 169 -16.02 12.31 7.80
CA VAL A 169 -17.18 12.34 8.71
C VAL A 169 -16.84 11.86 10.12
N GLY A 170 -15.69 11.23 10.31
CA GLY A 170 -15.26 10.72 11.62
C GLY A 170 -13.75 10.59 11.72
N GLU A 171 -13.24 10.87 12.93
CA GLU A 171 -11.90 10.51 13.38
C GLU A 171 -12.04 9.64 14.62
N LEU A 172 -11.53 8.39 14.57
CA LEU A 172 -11.80 7.36 15.56
C LEU A 172 -10.49 6.73 16.06
N ASP A 173 -10.50 6.34 17.33
CA ASP A 173 -9.44 5.52 17.94
C ASP A 173 -9.78 4.03 17.75
N PRO A 174 -8.96 3.25 17.04
CA PRO A 174 -9.21 1.83 16.81
C PRO A 174 -9.32 1.01 18.11
N LYS A 175 -8.71 1.46 19.21
CA LYS A 175 -8.74 0.74 20.50
C LYS A 175 -10.11 0.79 21.18
N THR A 176 -10.91 1.80 20.88
CA THR A 176 -12.22 2.01 21.49
C THR A 176 -13.38 1.85 20.51
N THR A 177 -13.09 1.87 19.21
CA THR A 177 -14.09 1.80 18.13
C THR A 177 -14.53 0.36 17.90
N THR A 178 -15.85 0.13 17.84
CA THR A 178 -16.41 -1.16 17.46
C THR A 178 -16.68 -1.23 15.95
N PRO A 179 -16.72 -2.44 15.34
CA PRO A 179 -17.13 -2.59 13.93
C PRO A 179 -18.51 -1.99 13.64
N GLN A 180 -19.44 -2.10 14.56
CA GLN A 180 -20.79 -1.52 14.43
C GLN A 180 -20.74 0.01 14.38
N GLU A 181 -19.94 0.62 15.23
CA GLU A 181 -19.76 2.08 15.24
C GLU A 181 -19.09 2.55 13.97
N LEU A 182 -18.01 1.91 13.56
CA LEU A 182 -17.31 2.20 12.29
C LEU A 182 -18.28 2.11 11.10
N GLY A 183 -19.13 1.07 11.07
CA GLY A 183 -20.15 0.89 10.04
C GLY A 183 -21.15 2.05 9.96
N LEU A 184 -21.55 2.64 11.09
CA LEU A 184 -22.47 3.81 11.12
C LEU A 184 -21.82 5.05 10.46
N TYR A 185 -20.53 5.30 10.73
CA TYR A 185 -19.81 6.38 10.06
C TYR A 185 -19.63 6.11 8.57
N MET A 186 -19.28 4.89 8.18
CA MET A 186 -19.12 4.50 6.77
C MET A 186 -20.44 4.60 5.98
N ALA A 187 -21.58 4.40 6.63
CA ALA A 187 -22.91 4.58 6.04
C ALA A 187 -23.41 6.04 6.06
N GLY A 188 -22.64 6.99 6.62
CA GLY A 188 -23.05 8.37 6.79
C GLY A 188 -24.14 8.61 7.86
N ALA A 189 -24.49 7.57 8.63
CA ALA A 189 -25.50 7.63 9.67
C ALA A 189 -25.00 8.28 10.98
N LYS A 190 -23.68 8.45 11.12
CA LYS A 190 -23.03 9.10 12.26
C LYS A 190 -21.92 10.03 11.77
N ARG A 191 -21.79 11.20 12.41
CA ARG A 191 -20.73 12.18 12.14
C ARG A 191 -20.15 12.68 13.48
N ASN A 192 -18.89 13.12 13.51
CA ASN A 192 -18.26 13.65 14.74
C ASN A 192 -19.01 14.89 15.30
N SER A 193 -19.61 15.69 14.43
CA SER A 193 -20.46 16.84 14.83
C SER A 193 -21.68 16.43 15.69
N ASP A 194 -22.15 15.17 15.59
CA ASP A 194 -23.29 14.68 16.34
C ASP A 194 -22.91 14.36 17.81
N ALA A 195 -21.62 14.20 18.10
CA ALA A 195 -21.11 13.99 19.46
C ALA A 195 -21.00 15.31 20.27
N ALA A 196 -20.63 16.42 19.60
CA ALA A 196 -20.52 17.74 20.23
C ALA A 196 -21.89 18.33 20.63
N GLY A 197 -22.96 17.97 19.90
CA GLY A 197 -24.33 18.42 20.21
C GLY A 197 -25.01 17.69 21.37
N LYS A 198 -24.44 16.61 21.89
CA LYS A 198 -25.01 15.87 23.03
C LYS A 198 -24.45 16.30 24.39
N GLU A 199 -23.30 16.94 24.45
CA GLU A 199 -22.74 17.48 25.67
C GLU A 199 -23.39 18.83 26.07
N GLU A 200 -23.84 19.64 25.09
CA GLU A 200 -24.57 20.90 25.36
C GLU A 200 -26.03 20.71 25.80
N SER A 201 -26.63 19.53 25.58
CA SER A 201 -28.01 19.26 25.96
C SER A 201 -28.18 18.52 27.30
N ALA A 202 -27.06 18.17 27.99
CA ALA A 202 -27.07 17.49 29.27
C ALA A 202 -26.90 18.44 30.47
N ASP A 203 -26.59 19.71 30.23
CA ASP A 203 -26.38 20.75 31.25
C ASP A 203 -27.45 21.89 31.22
N ALA A 204 -28.63 21.63 30.63
CA ALA A 204 -29.75 22.59 30.61
C ALA A 204 -30.93 22.12 31.45
#